data_99dc3cbeb7f04be683906e74cee2b991
#
_entry.id   99dc3cbeb7f04be683906e74cee2b991
#
_cell.length_a   1.000
_cell.length_b   1.000
_cell.length_c   1.000
_cell.angle_alpha   90.00
_cell.angle_beta   90.00
_cell.angle_gamma   90.00
#
_symmetry.space_group_name_H-M   'P 1'
#
loop_
_entity.id
_entity.type
_entity.pdbx_description
1 polymer ?
#
loop_
_entity_poly.entity_id
_entity_poly.type
_entity_poly.pdbx_seq_one_letter_code
_entity_poly.pdbx_strand_id
1 'polypeptide(L)'
;VGSETPNVTNLSAFYSGSETTFLLADAVRKGNEITFNKKKTISVAASRAVEDTPFLKDSVYTVGDKKVGYLVYNSFSSGPDDESTIYDDQMKQVFAEFKAENVSEFVLDLRYNQGGLVTCAQLMTSLLAPADALGKTFCIMEYNEKQSKNDEALLLKKNAEMGNANLDLRRIYVLTGSVTASASEAVINCLIPYL
;
A
#
# COMPACT_ATOMS: atom_id res chain seq x y z
N VAL A 1 17.36 -13.93 25.90
CA VAL A 1 18.02 -14.46 24.72
C VAL A 1 19.30 -15.16 25.19
N GLY A 2 19.55 -16.39 24.72
CA GLY A 2 20.62 -17.21 25.26
C GLY A 2 20.32 -17.67 26.68
N SER A 3 21.24 -17.43 27.61
CA SER A 3 21.08 -17.72 29.04
C SER A 3 20.47 -16.56 29.84
N GLU A 4 20.20 -15.45 29.20
CA GLU A 4 19.69 -14.25 29.85
C GLU A 4 18.17 -14.16 29.78
N THR A 5 17.58 -13.50 30.76
CA THR A 5 16.15 -13.15 30.71
C THR A 5 15.92 -12.16 29.56
N PRO A 6 14.90 -12.42 28.68
CA PRO A 6 14.56 -11.49 27.61
C PRO A 6 14.27 -10.08 28.14
N ASN A 7 14.91 -9.08 27.56
CA ASN A 7 14.70 -7.66 27.82
C ASN A 7 14.85 -6.87 26.52
N VAL A 8 14.53 -5.57 26.55
CA VAL A 8 14.54 -4.73 25.34
C VAL A 8 15.92 -4.72 24.67
N THR A 9 17.00 -4.75 25.45
CA THR A 9 18.37 -4.67 24.92
C THR A 9 18.77 -5.97 24.21
N ASN A 10 18.53 -7.15 24.83
CA ASN A 10 18.96 -8.42 24.22
C ASN A 10 17.97 -8.89 23.13
N LEU A 11 16.72 -8.42 23.14
CA LEU A 11 15.79 -8.63 22.02
C LEU A 11 16.24 -7.88 20.76
N SER A 12 17.01 -6.81 20.88
CA SER A 12 17.55 -6.08 19.72
C SER A 12 18.43 -6.95 18.82
N ALA A 13 18.97 -8.07 19.33
CA ALA A 13 19.71 -9.04 18.52
C ALA A 13 18.86 -9.65 17.37
N PHE A 14 17.53 -9.69 17.51
CA PHE A 14 16.62 -10.12 16.44
C PHE A 14 16.59 -9.14 15.26
N TYR A 15 16.96 -7.89 15.50
CA TYR A 15 16.92 -6.80 14.54
C TYR A 15 18.30 -6.27 14.18
N SER A 16 19.36 -7.00 14.58
CA SER A 16 20.75 -6.52 14.39
C SER A 16 21.20 -6.47 12.94
N GLY A 17 20.46 -7.11 12.02
CA GLY A 17 20.86 -7.22 10.63
C GLY A 17 22.03 -8.18 10.36
N SER A 18 22.69 -8.69 11.39
CA SER A 18 23.80 -9.64 11.27
C SER A 18 23.32 -11.09 11.27
N GLU A 19 24.14 -12.01 10.76
CA GLU A 19 23.87 -13.44 10.91
C GLU A 19 23.71 -13.79 12.40
N THR A 20 22.62 -14.46 12.73
CA THR A 20 22.25 -14.77 14.12
C THR A 20 21.83 -16.21 14.25
N THR A 21 22.37 -16.89 15.26
CA THR A 21 22.01 -18.29 15.57
C THR A 21 21.05 -18.32 16.77
N PHE A 22 19.90 -18.94 16.56
CA PHE A 22 18.86 -19.13 17.57
C PHE A 22 18.85 -20.58 18.07
N LEU A 23 18.72 -20.74 19.39
CA LEU A 23 18.40 -22.02 20.00
C LEU A 23 16.91 -22.05 20.33
N LEU A 24 16.15 -22.82 19.56
CA LEU A 24 14.72 -23.04 19.77
C LEU A 24 14.50 -24.25 20.67
N ALA A 25 13.44 -24.21 21.46
CA ALA A 25 13.04 -25.32 22.31
C ALA A 25 11.52 -25.33 22.52
N ASP A 26 10.94 -26.51 22.72
CA ASP A 26 9.58 -26.62 23.22
C ASP A 26 9.53 -26.22 24.70
N ALA A 27 8.69 -25.26 25.04
CA ALA A 27 8.48 -24.82 26.42
C ALA A 27 7.31 -25.57 27.05
N VAL A 28 7.53 -26.24 28.15
CA VAL A 28 6.48 -26.90 28.95
C VAL A 28 6.35 -26.19 30.28
N ARG A 29 5.18 -25.66 30.56
CA ARG A 29 4.87 -24.96 31.82
C ARG A 29 4.13 -25.88 32.80
N LYS A 30 4.67 -26.02 34.01
CA LYS A 30 3.99 -26.64 35.16
C LYS A 30 3.95 -25.64 36.32
N GLY A 31 2.80 -25.05 36.57
CA GLY A 31 2.67 -23.97 37.55
C GLY A 31 3.56 -22.78 37.17
N ASN A 32 4.51 -22.44 38.04
CA ASN A 32 5.48 -21.36 37.82
C ASN A 32 6.79 -21.83 37.19
N GLU A 33 6.96 -23.12 36.97
CA GLU A 33 8.18 -23.69 36.37
C GLU A 33 8.02 -23.87 34.88
N ILE A 34 9.04 -23.46 34.10
CA ILE A 34 9.11 -23.66 32.65
C ILE A 34 10.34 -24.53 32.35
N THR A 35 10.10 -25.65 31.70
CA THR A 35 11.17 -26.54 31.20
C THR A 35 11.24 -26.47 29.68
N PHE A 36 12.47 -26.58 29.13
CA PHE A 36 12.74 -26.48 27.70
C PHE A 36 13.27 -27.81 27.18
N ASN A 37 12.55 -28.41 26.25
CA ASN A 37 12.86 -29.71 25.64
C ASN A 37 13.07 -29.58 24.13
N LYS A 38 13.61 -30.61 23.49
CA LYS A 38 13.80 -30.73 22.04
C LYS A 38 14.52 -29.51 21.44
N LYS A 39 15.64 -29.12 22.03
CA LYS A 39 16.43 -27.97 21.57
C LYS A 39 16.92 -28.17 20.14
N LYS A 40 16.72 -27.18 19.29
CA LYS A 40 17.16 -27.14 17.89
C LYS A 40 17.84 -25.81 17.61
N THR A 41 19.03 -25.86 17.01
CA THR A 41 19.73 -24.66 16.55
C THR A 41 19.30 -24.30 15.13
N ILE A 42 19.02 -23.03 14.89
CA ILE A 42 18.74 -22.45 13.58
C ILE A 42 19.63 -21.24 13.38
N SER A 43 20.38 -21.20 12.28
CA SER A 43 21.09 -19.99 11.85
C SER A 43 20.26 -19.24 10.83
N VAL A 44 20.07 -17.95 11.07
CA VAL A 44 19.41 -17.01 10.16
C VAL A 44 20.50 -16.15 9.56
N ALA A 45 20.59 -16.13 8.24
CA ALA A 45 21.58 -15.31 7.54
C ALA A 45 21.43 -13.82 7.87
N ALA A 46 22.46 -13.04 7.59
CA ALA A 46 22.41 -11.60 7.71
C ALA A 46 21.24 -11.02 6.87
N SER A 47 20.67 -9.92 7.36
CA SER A 47 19.62 -9.22 6.64
C SER A 47 20.12 -8.76 5.27
N ARG A 48 19.22 -8.74 4.32
CA ARG A 48 19.46 -8.18 2.97
C ARG A 48 18.46 -7.07 2.70
N ALA A 49 18.84 -6.13 1.86
CA ALA A 49 17.89 -5.17 1.33
C ALA A 49 16.82 -5.91 0.51
N VAL A 50 15.58 -5.63 0.79
CA VAL A 50 14.43 -6.09 0.02
C VAL A 50 13.70 -4.85 -0.45
N GLU A 51 13.45 -4.76 -1.75
CA GLU A 51 12.62 -3.69 -2.29
C GLU A 51 11.17 -3.95 -1.89
N ASP A 52 10.61 -3.01 -1.14
CA ASP A 52 9.20 -3.03 -0.71
C ASP A 52 8.38 -2.13 -1.64
N THR A 53 8.13 -2.62 -2.85
CA THR A 53 7.31 -1.90 -3.83
C THR A 53 5.83 -1.98 -3.45
N PRO A 54 5.05 -0.89 -3.63
CA PRO A 54 3.62 -0.91 -3.37
C PRO A 54 2.81 -1.79 -4.34
N PHE A 55 3.37 -2.17 -5.48
CA PHE A 55 2.72 -2.99 -6.51
C PHE A 55 3.01 -4.46 -6.29
N LEU A 56 2.11 -5.15 -5.58
CA LEU A 56 2.30 -6.57 -5.30
C LEU A 56 1.86 -7.45 -6.48
N LYS A 57 0.82 -7.03 -7.20
CA LYS A 57 0.31 -7.73 -8.37
C LYS A 57 -0.54 -6.80 -9.22
N ASP A 58 -0.32 -6.83 -10.51
CA ASP A 58 -1.21 -6.30 -11.54
C ASP A 58 -1.52 -7.40 -12.57
N SER A 59 -2.73 -7.40 -13.10
CA SER A 59 -3.16 -8.41 -14.08
C SER A 59 -4.42 -7.97 -14.81
N VAL A 60 -4.61 -8.44 -16.02
CA VAL A 60 -5.85 -8.30 -16.77
C VAL A 60 -6.51 -9.66 -16.95
N TYR A 61 -7.76 -9.76 -16.58
CA TYR A 61 -8.59 -10.95 -16.74
C TYR A 61 -9.69 -10.71 -17.77
N THR A 62 -10.02 -11.72 -18.58
CA THR A 62 -11.17 -11.69 -19.44
C THR A 62 -12.33 -12.41 -18.78
N VAL A 63 -13.45 -11.69 -18.57
CA VAL A 63 -14.66 -12.24 -17.95
C VAL A 63 -15.84 -11.93 -18.88
N GLY A 64 -16.29 -12.94 -19.61
CA GLY A 64 -17.23 -12.76 -20.70
C GLY A 64 -16.63 -11.91 -21.82
N ASP A 65 -17.28 -10.80 -22.12
CA ASP A 65 -16.89 -9.81 -23.13
C ASP A 65 -16.04 -8.64 -22.53
N LYS A 66 -15.76 -8.68 -21.21
CA LYS A 66 -15.11 -7.59 -20.49
C LYS A 66 -13.66 -7.90 -20.15
N LYS A 67 -12.83 -6.87 -20.21
CA LYS A 67 -11.49 -6.85 -19.66
C LYS A 67 -11.53 -6.25 -18.26
N VAL A 68 -11.11 -7.04 -17.27
CA VAL A 68 -11.09 -6.66 -15.85
C VAL A 68 -9.64 -6.46 -15.42
N GLY A 69 -9.28 -5.22 -15.09
CA GLY A 69 -8.01 -4.91 -14.43
C GLY A 69 -8.06 -5.32 -12.96
N TYR A 70 -7.00 -5.89 -12.46
CA TYR A 70 -6.83 -6.23 -11.04
C TYR A 70 -5.49 -5.70 -10.56
N LEU A 71 -5.50 -4.89 -9.52
CA LEU A 71 -4.30 -4.33 -8.91
C LEU A 71 -4.33 -4.57 -7.39
N VAL A 72 -3.28 -5.22 -6.87
CA VAL A 72 -2.99 -5.28 -5.42
C VAL A 72 -2.00 -4.17 -5.11
N TYR A 73 -2.43 -3.18 -4.32
CA TYR A 73 -1.64 -2.00 -3.98
C TYR A 73 -1.53 -1.87 -2.46
N ASN A 74 -0.31 -2.03 -1.92
CA ASN A 74 -0.11 -2.23 -0.49
C ASN A 74 0.21 -0.97 0.30
N SER A 75 0.68 0.10 -0.34
CA SER A 75 1.04 1.34 0.34
C SER A 75 0.94 2.53 -0.60
N PHE A 76 0.46 3.67 -0.10
CA PHE A 76 0.48 4.94 -0.83
C PHE A 76 1.81 5.65 -0.59
N SER A 77 2.85 5.21 -1.32
CA SER A 77 4.20 5.74 -1.29
C SER A 77 4.63 6.18 -2.68
N SER A 78 5.28 7.36 -2.78
CA SER A 78 5.81 7.88 -4.06
C SER A 78 7.13 7.23 -4.46
N GLY A 79 7.89 6.68 -3.48
CA GLY A 79 9.19 6.07 -3.72
C GLY A 79 9.75 5.40 -2.47
N PRO A 80 10.97 4.85 -2.55
CA PRO A 80 11.64 4.22 -1.42
C PRO A 80 12.12 5.21 -0.34
N ASP A 81 12.15 6.50 -0.67
CA ASP A 81 12.51 7.61 0.20
C ASP A 81 11.64 8.84 -0.09
N ASP A 82 11.77 9.88 0.73
CA ASP A 82 10.93 11.09 0.66
C ASP A 82 11.18 11.95 -0.59
N GLU A 83 12.27 11.76 -1.31
CA GLU A 83 12.62 12.54 -2.49
C GLU A 83 12.24 11.83 -3.80
N SER A 84 11.99 10.54 -3.76
CA SER A 84 11.73 9.71 -4.93
C SER A 84 10.25 9.71 -5.34
N THR A 85 10.00 9.75 -6.65
CA THR A 85 8.67 9.63 -7.25
C THR A 85 8.55 8.39 -8.16
N ILE A 86 9.47 7.45 -8.02
CA ILE A 86 9.55 6.29 -8.92
C ILE A 86 8.29 5.43 -8.89
N TYR A 87 7.61 5.33 -7.74
CA TYR A 87 6.37 4.56 -7.63
C TYR A 87 5.16 5.29 -8.21
N ASP A 88 5.14 6.63 -8.20
CA ASP A 88 4.13 7.41 -8.91
C ASP A 88 4.25 7.23 -10.43
N ASP A 89 5.48 7.18 -10.94
CA ASP A 89 5.72 6.93 -12.37
C ASP A 89 5.40 5.48 -12.75
N GLN A 90 5.72 4.52 -11.89
CA GLN A 90 5.31 3.13 -12.04
C GLN A 90 3.78 3.00 -12.04
N MET A 91 3.08 3.74 -11.19
CA MET A 91 1.61 3.77 -11.17
C MET A 91 1.05 4.21 -12.53
N LYS A 92 1.56 5.31 -13.08
CA LYS A 92 1.14 5.81 -14.40
C LYS A 92 1.41 4.76 -15.50
N GLN A 93 2.56 4.06 -15.43
CA GLN A 93 2.90 3.02 -16.39
C GLN A 93 1.94 1.82 -16.30
N VAL A 94 1.70 1.28 -15.11
CA VAL A 94 0.75 0.16 -14.90
C VAL A 94 -0.64 0.52 -15.41
N PHE A 95 -1.12 1.74 -15.18
CA PHE A 95 -2.41 2.19 -15.69
C PHE A 95 -2.41 2.42 -17.19
N ALA A 96 -1.30 2.84 -17.80
CA ALA A 96 -1.16 2.90 -19.25
C ALA A 96 -1.24 1.51 -19.89
N GLU A 97 -0.69 0.49 -19.24
CA GLU A 97 -0.78 -0.92 -19.67
C GLU A 97 -2.23 -1.42 -19.58
N PHE A 98 -2.95 -1.16 -18.47
CA PHE A 98 -4.38 -1.48 -18.36
C PHE A 98 -5.21 -0.80 -19.46
N LYS A 99 -4.91 0.45 -19.77
CA LYS A 99 -5.57 1.19 -20.83
C LYS A 99 -5.31 0.59 -22.21
N ALA A 100 -4.07 0.21 -22.50
CA ALA A 100 -3.69 -0.43 -23.76
C ALA A 100 -4.41 -1.79 -23.95
N GLU A 101 -4.67 -2.52 -22.87
CA GLU A 101 -5.46 -3.75 -22.84
C GLU A 101 -6.98 -3.52 -22.95
N ASN A 102 -7.43 -2.26 -23.00
CA ASN A 102 -8.86 -1.88 -23.03
C ASN A 102 -9.64 -2.37 -21.80
N VAL A 103 -9.04 -2.23 -20.61
CA VAL A 103 -9.72 -2.53 -19.35
C VAL A 103 -10.97 -1.66 -19.21
N SER A 104 -12.12 -2.30 -18.98
CA SER A 104 -13.43 -1.66 -18.85
C SER A 104 -14.07 -1.83 -17.48
N GLU A 105 -13.55 -2.73 -16.66
CA GLU A 105 -13.92 -2.95 -15.27
C GLU A 105 -12.63 -3.05 -14.44
N PHE A 106 -12.70 -2.67 -13.16
CA PHE A 106 -11.49 -2.65 -12.34
C PHE A 106 -11.75 -3.17 -10.93
N VAL A 107 -10.79 -3.94 -10.41
CA VAL A 107 -10.74 -4.39 -9.02
C VAL A 107 -9.47 -3.83 -8.38
N LEU A 108 -9.62 -2.94 -7.43
CA LEU A 108 -8.54 -2.39 -6.61
C LEU A 108 -8.51 -3.13 -5.27
N ASP A 109 -7.43 -3.84 -5.00
CA ASP A 109 -7.26 -4.60 -3.77
C ASP A 109 -6.41 -3.82 -2.76
N LEU A 110 -7.08 -3.26 -1.75
CA LEU A 110 -6.50 -2.50 -0.66
C LEU A 110 -6.59 -3.24 0.68
N ARG A 111 -6.81 -4.55 0.67
CA ARG A 111 -7.01 -5.33 1.90
C ARG A 111 -5.86 -5.21 2.91
N TYR A 112 -4.65 -5.00 2.44
CA TYR A 112 -3.44 -4.87 3.27
C TYR A 112 -2.88 -3.44 3.31
N ASN A 113 -3.57 -2.46 2.68
CA ASN A 113 -3.10 -1.10 2.55
C ASN A 113 -3.60 -0.22 3.71
N GLN A 114 -2.68 0.22 4.56
CA GLN A 114 -2.96 1.09 5.70
C GLN A 114 -2.98 2.59 5.35
N GLY A 115 -2.83 2.93 4.08
CA GLY A 115 -2.79 4.32 3.62
C GLY A 115 -1.40 4.79 3.21
N GLY A 116 -1.11 6.07 3.45
CA GLY A 116 0.13 6.73 3.11
C GLY A 116 -0.09 8.15 2.59
N LEU A 117 0.61 8.54 1.53
CA LEU A 117 0.59 9.89 0.99
C LEU A 117 -0.72 10.25 0.29
N VAL A 118 -1.27 11.41 0.64
CA VAL A 118 -2.49 11.96 0.01
C VAL A 118 -2.28 12.23 -1.48
N THR A 119 -1.09 12.65 -1.88
CA THR A 119 -0.73 12.88 -3.30
C THR A 119 -0.78 11.62 -4.14
N CYS A 120 -0.37 10.46 -3.58
CA CYS A 120 -0.50 9.17 -4.25
C CYS A 120 -1.97 8.73 -4.34
N ALA A 121 -2.77 8.97 -3.28
CA ALA A 121 -4.21 8.72 -3.33
C ALA A 121 -4.91 9.59 -4.37
N GLN A 122 -4.53 10.86 -4.49
CA GLN A 122 -5.01 11.77 -5.53
C GLN A 122 -4.67 11.24 -6.94
N LEU A 123 -3.44 10.75 -7.15
CA LEU A 123 -3.02 10.16 -8.43
C LEU A 123 -3.83 8.90 -8.75
N MET A 124 -3.93 7.96 -7.82
CA MET A 124 -4.71 6.72 -7.98
C MET A 124 -6.18 7.03 -8.31
N THR A 125 -6.80 7.92 -7.53
CA THR A 125 -8.19 8.36 -7.75
C THR A 125 -8.37 8.96 -9.13
N SER A 126 -7.43 9.81 -9.55
CA SER A 126 -7.48 10.47 -10.86
C SER A 126 -7.33 9.48 -12.02
N LEU A 127 -6.51 8.43 -11.87
CA LEU A 127 -6.32 7.38 -12.87
C LEU A 127 -7.58 6.52 -13.04
N LEU A 128 -8.34 6.34 -11.96
CA LEU A 128 -9.56 5.52 -11.92
C LEU A 128 -10.84 6.29 -12.27
N ALA A 129 -10.88 7.58 -11.97
CA ALA A 129 -12.08 8.42 -12.11
C ALA A 129 -12.58 8.51 -13.55
N PRO A 130 -13.89 8.80 -13.73
CA PRO A 130 -14.42 9.19 -15.04
C PRO A 130 -13.67 10.39 -15.63
N ALA A 131 -13.47 10.40 -16.95
CA ALA A 131 -12.71 11.47 -17.61
C ALA A 131 -13.34 12.86 -17.41
N ASP A 132 -14.66 12.95 -17.30
CA ASP A 132 -15.40 14.19 -17.05
C ASP A 132 -15.30 14.67 -15.57
N ALA A 133 -14.73 13.87 -14.68
CA ALA A 133 -14.42 14.25 -13.30
C ALA A 133 -13.04 14.88 -13.16
N LEU A 134 -12.13 14.69 -14.10
CA LEU A 134 -10.76 15.23 -14.02
C LEU A 134 -10.77 16.74 -13.91
N GLY A 135 -9.97 17.27 -12.99
CA GLY A 135 -9.93 18.70 -12.65
C GLY A 135 -11.00 19.14 -11.65
N LYS A 136 -11.95 18.29 -11.26
CA LYS A 136 -12.88 18.54 -10.16
C LYS A 136 -12.22 18.22 -8.81
N THR A 137 -12.87 18.55 -7.72
CA THR A 137 -12.34 18.37 -6.36
C THR A 137 -12.08 16.91 -6.04
N PHE A 138 -10.85 16.59 -5.66
CA PHE A 138 -10.49 15.33 -5.00
C PHE A 138 -10.85 15.39 -3.52
N CYS A 139 -10.28 16.32 -2.79
CA CYS A 139 -10.61 16.59 -1.39
C CYS A 139 -10.30 18.04 -1.02
N ILE A 140 -10.80 18.46 0.14
CA ILE A 140 -10.47 19.74 0.75
C ILE A 140 -9.69 19.43 2.04
N MET A 141 -8.48 19.97 2.15
CA MET A 141 -7.66 19.92 3.35
C MET A 141 -8.03 21.13 4.21
N GLU A 142 -8.75 20.89 5.29
CA GLU A 142 -9.12 21.94 6.24
C GLU A 142 -8.30 21.81 7.52
N TYR A 143 -7.71 22.91 7.95
CA TYR A 143 -6.93 22.98 9.17
C TYR A 143 -7.71 23.75 10.26
N ASN A 144 -7.26 23.68 11.49
CA ASN A 144 -7.84 24.46 12.57
C ASN A 144 -7.61 25.97 12.35
N GLU A 145 -8.31 26.81 13.13
CA GLU A 145 -8.28 28.28 12.97
C GLU A 145 -6.86 28.88 12.93
N LYS A 146 -5.89 28.29 13.65
CA LYS A 146 -4.49 28.77 13.69
C LYS A 146 -3.74 28.47 12.39
N GLN A 147 -4.16 27.51 11.62
CA GLN A 147 -3.52 27.02 10.40
C GLN A 147 -4.43 27.14 9.18
N SER A 148 -5.57 27.82 9.26
CA SER A 148 -6.54 27.95 8.16
C SER A 148 -5.96 28.60 6.89
N LYS A 149 -4.85 29.34 7.00
CA LYS A 149 -4.10 29.82 5.82
C LYS A 149 -3.53 28.70 4.95
N ASN A 150 -3.49 27.47 5.45
CA ASN A 150 -3.02 26.27 4.74
C ASN A 150 -4.17 25.45 4.17
N ASP A 151 -5.42 25.91 4.31
CA ASP A 151 -6.56 25.25 3.70
C ASP A 151 -6.38 25.18 2.19
N GLU A 152 -6.55 24.00 1.62
CA GLU A 152 -6.30 23.75 0.21
C GLU A 152 -7.32 22.78 -0.37
N ALA A 153 -7.82 23.10 -1.57
CA ALA A 153 -8.60 22.14 -2.37
C ALA A 153 -7.68 21.40 -3.34
N LEU A 154 -7.54 20.11 -3.13
CA LEU A 154 -6.85 19.22 -4.07
C LEU A 154 -7.80 18.78 -5.17
N LEU A 155 -7.38 18.90 -6.42
CA LEU A 155 -8.19 18.53 -7.59
C LEU A 155 -7.74 17.20 -8.18
N LEU A 156 -8.66 16.44 -8.77
CA LEU A 156 -8.30 15.32 -9.61
C LEU A 156 -7.37 15.79 -10.73
N LYS A 157 -6.27 15.08 -10.93
CA LYS A 157 -5.23 15.44 -11.92
C LYS A 157 -5.82 15.38 -13.33
N LYS A 158 -5.37 16.27 -14.20
CA LYS A 158 -5.71 16.23 -15.63
C LYS A 158 -5.01 15.06 -16.31
N ASN A 159 -5.64 14.49 -17.34
CA ASN A 159 -5.12 13.29 -18.01
C ASN A 159 -3.69 13.46 -18.55
N ALA A 160 -3.35 14.65 -19.07
CA ALA A 160 -1.99 14.95 -19.53
C ALA A 160 -0.92 14.88 -18.42
N GLU A 161 -1.29 15.21 -17.17
CA GLU A 161 -0.38 15.13 -16.00
C GLU A 161 -0.08 13.68 -15.59
N MET A 162 -0.88 12.73 -16.08
CA MET A 162 -0.78 11.31 -15.83
C MET A 162 -0.31 10.51 -17.05
N GLY A 163 0.32 11.15 -18.03
CA GLY A 163 0.74 10.48 -19.27
C GLY A 163 -0.43 9.93 -20.10
N ASN A 164 -1.61 10.49 -19.96
CA ASN A 164 -2.87 10.04 -20.57
C ASN A 164 -3.31 8.63 -20.14
N ALA A 165 -2.92 8.17 -18.95
CA ALA A 165 -3.18 6.83 -18.44
C ALA A 165 -4.53 6.67 -17.73
N ASN A 166 -5.38 7.71 -17.64
CA ASN A 166 -6.72 7.61 -17.04
C ASN A 166 -7.57 6.56 -17.77
N LEU A 167 -8.23 5.68 -17.00
CA LEU A 167 -9.04 4.56 -17.50
C LEU A 167 -10.49 4.95 -17.83
N ASP A 168 -10.95 6.13 -17.41
CA ASP A 168 -12.34 6.61 -17.62
C ASP A 168 -13.39 5.60 -17.16
N LEU A 169 -13.23 5.09 -15.94
CA LEU A 169 -14.11 4.05 -15.41
C LEU A 169 -15.43 4.63 -14.88
N ARG A 170 -16.51 3.87 -15.01
CA ARG A 170 -17.83 4.19 -14.45
C ARG A 170 -18.21 3.29 -13.28
N ARG A 171 -17.40 2.28 -13.01
CA ARG A 171 -17.57 1.37 -11.88
C ARG A 171 -16.23 0.76 -11.49
N ILE A 172 -16.01 0.66 -10.19
CA ILE A 172 -14.81 0.08 -9.59
C ILE A 172 -15.24 -0.80 -8.43
N TYR A 173 -14.57 -1.93 -8.28
CA TYR A 173 -14.70 -2.79 -7.11
C TYR A 173 -13.47 -2.59 -6.23
N VAL A 174 -13.68 -2.25 -4.96
CA VAL A 174 -12.57 -2.10 -4.01
C VAL A 174 -12.66 -3.19 -2.95
N LEU A 175 -11.60 -3.98 -2.83
CA LEU A 175 -11.48 -4.98 -1.78
C LEU A 175 -10.80 -4.34 -0.57
N THR A 176 -11.45 -4.42 0.58
CA THR A 176 -10.96 -3.86 1.85
C THR A 176 -10.80 -4.94 2.92
N GLY A 177 -9.98 -4.67 3.92
CA GLY A 177 -9.77 -5.51 5.09
C GLY A 177 -9.82 -4.68 6.38
N SER A 178 -9.55 -5.32 7.50
CA SER A 178 -9.56 -4.66 8.82
C SER A 178 -8.45 -3.63 9.01
N VAL A 179 -7.43 -3.63 8.13
CA VAL A 179 -6.31 -2.70 8.19
C VAL A 179 -6.37 -1.61 7.11
N THR A 180 -7.34 -1.68 6.20
CA THR A 180 -7.54 -0.64 5.18
C THR A 180 -7.90 0.68 5.87
N ALA A 181 -7.11 1.75 5.64
CA ALA A 181 -7.24 3.00 6.38
C ALA A 181 -6.69 4.22 5.62
N SER A 182 -6.99 5.43 6.13
CA SER A 182 -6.35 6.69 5.72
C SER A 182 -6.44 6.97 4.20
N ALA A 183 -5.31 7.06 3.47
CA ALA A 183 -5.28 7.32 2.04
C ALA A 183 -6.10 6.31 1.22
N SER A 184 -6.20 5.04 1.67
CA SER A 184 -7.09 4.04 1.08
C SER A 184 -8.57 4.44 1.18
N GLU A 185 -8.99 4.94 2.34
CA GLU A 185 -10.35 5.43 2.56
C GLU A 185 -10.62 6.71 1.75
N ALA A 186 -9.59 7.57 1.60
CA ALA A 186 -9.70 8.76 0.76
C ALA A 186 -9.97 8.39 -0.71
N VAL A 187 -9.27 7.39 -1.28
CA VAL A 187 -9.55 6.92 -2.65
C VAL A 187 -11.01 6.47 -2.78
N ILE A 188 -11.50 5.67 -1.83
CA ILE A 188 -12.88 5.16 -1.86
C ILE A 188 -13.88 6.32 -1.77
N ASN A 189 -13.74 7.16 -0.75
CA ASN A 189 -14.71 8.23 -0.48
C ASN A 189 -14.70 9.32 -1.55
N CYS A 190 -13.52 9.66 -2.09
CA CYS A 190 -13.42 10.71 -3.11
C CYS A 190 -13.86 10.25 -4.50
N LEU A 191 -13.98 8.93 -4.75
CA LEU A 191 -14.56 8.40 -5.99
C LEU A 191 -16.09 8.38 -5.97
N ILE A 192 -16.73 8.21 -4.80
CA ILE A 192 -18.19 8.07 -4.66
C ILE A 192 -18.98 9.17 -5.41
N PRO A 193 -18.61 10.46 -5.38
CA PRO A 193 -19.39 11.49 -6.05
C PRO A 193 -19.34 11.42 -7.58
N TYR A 194 -18.46 10.62 -8.15
CA TYR A 194 -18.14 10.58 -9.58
C TYR A 194 -18.50 9.26 -10.26
N LEU A 195 -18.77 8.20 -9.47
CA LEU A 195 -19.08 6.84 -9.96
C LEU A 195 -20.55 6.47 -9.84
#